data_69435b90ca394b51b3609aec350906fd
#
_entry.id   69435b90ca394b51b3609aec350906fd
#
_cell.length_a   1.000
_cell.length_b   1.000
_cell.length_c   1.000
_cell.angle_alpha   90.00
_cell.angle_beta   90.00
_cell.angle_gamma   90.00
#
_symmetry.space_group_name_H-M   'P 1'
#
loop_
_entity.id
_entity.type
_entity.pdbx_description
1 polymer ?
#
loop_
_entity_poly.entity_id
_entity_poly.type
_entity_poly.pdbx_seq_one_letter_code
_entity_poly.pdbx_strand_id
1 'polypeptide(L)'
;MQAVRTRSFTSSLTSSSTSGFTSSPARSCSAWCWLLLAAGSVLAAHALHLVLGYGTLHFGVVVLALCGAACLAAAGLLWRYGGAACWQWARAAVWRWRLCCALVVALGAWLCSVALFFVFISRAQADASYAVAPPKHAVIVVLGSGAPYCQPSATLQARLDRALELAQRLPHARVLATGGKIAWQPCTEGQVMGNYLRAHGLQAGRIVQEERSTSTQENLRFSLPVLQAHGFNQQAHTLLLVTSDFHALRARLIARREGYSHIQSASAPTPLPQRYAAWLREYFAFISGWLLKEY
;
A
#
# COMPACT_ATOMS: atom_id res chain seq x y z
N MET A 1 13.58 68.41 85.26
CA MET A 1 13.97 67.01 85.21
C MET A 1 12.92 66.27 84.38
N GLN A 2 13.19 65.90 83.32
CA GLN A 2 12.62 64.90 82.42
C GLN A 2 12.87 65.28 80.95
N ALA A 3 13.63 64.51 80.28
CA ALA A 3 14.07 64.73 78.91
C ALA A 3 12.95 64.22 77.95
N VAL A 4 12.52 65.09 77.04
CA VAL A 4 11.61 64.76 75.96
C VAL A 4 12.44 64.34 74.77
N ARG A 5 12.34 63.06 74.35
CA ARG A 5 12.95 62.53 73.15
C ARG A 5 12.01 62.83 71.95
N THR A 6 12.49 63.62 71.04
CA THR A 6 11.85 63.81 69.71
C THR A 6 12.24 62.65 68.79
N ARG A 7 11.25 61.95 68.27
CA ARG A 7 11.41 60.99 67.19
C ARG A 7 11.26 61.67 65.83
N SER A 8 12.33 61.68 65.05
CA SER A 8 12.30 62.11 63.70
C SER A 8 11.72 60.97 62.81
N PHE A 9 10.68 61.29 62.06
CA PHE A 9 10.10 60.44 61.03
C PHE A 9 10.82 60.67 59.70
N THR A 10 11.58 59.70 59.19
CA THR A 10 12.06 59.71 57.83
C THR A 10 11.26 58.72 57.00
N SER A 11 10.48 59.24 56.10
CA SER A 11 9.77 58.52 55.07
C SER A 11 10.74 58.15 54.00
N SER A 12 11.01 56.85 53.79
CA SER A 12 11.62 56.32 52.57
C SER A 12 10.60 55.56 51.72
N LEU A 13 10.07 56.28 50.74
CA LEU A 13 9.37 55.68 49.60
C LEU A 13 10.40 55.16 48.62
N THR A 14 10.52 53.86 48.51
CA THR A 14 11.11 53.21 47.32
C THR A 14 10.22 52.02 46.96
N SER A 15 9.26 52.31 46.13
CA SER A 15 8.51 51.27 45.39
C SER A 15 9.33 50.93 44.14
N SER A 16 10.06 49.85 44.17
CA SER A 16 10.56 49.21 42.96
C SER A 16 9.67 48.01 42.65
N SER A 17 8.63 48.27 41.91
CA SER A 17 7.89 47.21 41.22
C SER A 17 8.70 46.71 40.02
N THR A 18 9.58 45.76 40.24
CA THR A 18 10.12 44.96 39.17
C THR A 18 9.04 43.97 38.75
N SER A 19 8.30 44.33 37.69
CA SER A 19 7.51 43.39 36.91
C SER A 19 8.47 42.34 36.36
N GLY A 20 8.54 41.20 37.06
CA GLY A 20 9.21 40.03 36.56
C GLY A 20 8.48 39.54 35.30
N PHE A 21 9.01 39.95 34.17
CA PHE A 21 8.68 39.36 32.87
C PHE A 21 9.25 37.94 32.92
N THR A 22 8.44 36.98 33.39
CA THR A 22 8.78 35.56 33.27
C THR A 22 8.75 35.24 31.79
N SER A 23 9.89 35.36 31.14
CA SER A 23 10.14 34.81 29.83
C SER A 23 9.81 33.29 29.92
N SER A 24 8.66 32.91 29.37
CA SER A 24 8.32 31.51 29.14
C SER A 24 9.52 30.87 28.45
N PRO A 25 10.13 29.80 28.99
CA PRO A 25 11.23 29.17 28.31
C PRO A 25 10.78 28.77 26.91
N ALA A 26 11.46 29.30 25.90
CA ALA A 26 11.24 28.94 24.52
C ALA A 26 11.26 27.40 24.46
N ARG A 27 10.10 26.78 24.17
CA ARG A 27 9.97 25.34 24.11
C ARG A 27 10.81 24.88 22.93
N SER A 28 12.04 24.43 23.20
CA SER A 28 12.89 23.81 22.20
C SER A 28 12.15 22.56 21.71
N CYS A 29 11.67 22.61 20.46
CA CYS A 29 11.05 21.46 19.84
C CYS A 29 12.10 20.34 19.78
N SER A 30 11.79 19.19 20.39
CA SER A 30 12.73 18.06 20.40
C SER A 30 12.97 17.58 18.96
N ALA A 31 14.15 17.03 18.67
CA ALA A 31 14.44 16.45 17.35
C ALA A 31 13.37 15.46 16.90
N TRP A 32 12.76 14.72 17.82
CA TRP A 32 11.66 13.80 17.56
C TRP A 32 10.41 14.49 17.01
N CYS A 33 10.10 15.72 17.46
CA CYS A 33 8.98 16.50 16.95
C CYS A 33 9.18 16.83 15.46
N TRP A 34 10.38 17.28 15.09
CA TRP A 34 10.72 17.57 13.69
C TRP A 34 10.74 16.33 12.83
N LEU A 35 11.26 15.21 13.33
CA LEU A 35 11.25 13.93 12.60
C LEU A 35 9.82 13.44 12.34
N LEU A 36 8.93 13.52 13.33
CA LEU A 36 7.54 13.14 13.17
C LEU A 36 6.77 14.07 12.22
N LEU A 37 7.04 15.39 12.29
CA LEU A 37 6.47 16.35 11.33
C LEU A 37 6.92 16.05 9.92
N ALA A 38 8.20 15.83 9.69
CA ALA A 38 8.74 15.52 8.37
C ALA A 38 8.17 14.19 7.83
N ALA A 39 8.23 13.13 8.64
CA ALA A 39 7.70 11.82 8.25
C ALA A 39 6.19 11.87 7.97
N GLY A 40 5.42 12.51 8.86
CA GLY A 40 3.97 12.66 8.69
C GLY A 40 3.59 13.45 7.44
N SER A 41 4.31 14.56 7.18
CA SER A 41 4.08 15.37 5.98
C SER A 41 4.42 14.60 4.69
N VAL A 42 5.53 13.87 4.67
CA VAL A 42 5.91 13.04 3.51
C VAL A 42 4.88 11.96 3.24
N LEU A 43 4.43 11.23 4.27
CA LEU A 43 3.43 10.18 4.12
C LEU A 43 2.07 10.74 3.64
N ALA A 44 1.62 11.85 4.22
CA ALA A 44 0.37 12.50 3.83
C ALA A 44 0.43 13.06 2.40
N ALA A 45 1.52 13.73 2.04
CA ALA A 45 1.74 14.25 0.69
C ALA A 45 1.82 13.12 -0.34
N HIS A 46 2.49 12.01 -0.01
CA HIS A 46 2.56 10.84 -0.88
C HIS A 46 1.18 10.19 -1.08
N ALA A 47 0.42 10.00 -0.01
CA ALA A 47 -0.94 9.48 -0.10
C ALA A 47 -1.83 10.39 -0.97
N LEU A 48 -1.76 11.70 -0.77
CA LEU A 48 -2.49 12.68 -1.58
C LEU A 48 -2.06 12.62 -3.06
N HIS A 49 -0.76 12.54 -3.34
CA HIS A 49 -0.24 12.39 -4.69
C HIS A 49 -0.77 11.13 -5.39
N LEU A 50 -0.86 10.00 -4.67
CA LEU A 50 -1.43 8.76 -5.23
C LEU A 50 -2.92 8.91 -5.57
N VAL A 51 -3.69 9.60 -4.74
CA VAL A 51 -5.11 9.84 -4.98
C VAL A 51 -5.33 10.81 -6.14
N LEU A 52 -4.67 11.98 -6.12
CA LEU A 52 -4.89 13.03 -7.11
C LEU A 52 -4.18 12.76 -8.45
N GLY A 53 -2.96 12.21 -8.41
CA GLY A 53 -2.15 12.00 -9.61
C GLY A 53 -2.45 10.71 -10.35
N TYR A 54 -2.88 9.66 -9.63
CA TYR A 54 -3.10 8.33 -10.20
C TYR A 54 -4.53 7.82 -10.03
N GLY A 55 -5.41 8.57 -9.37
CA GLY A 55 -6.79 8.14 -9.09
C GLY A 55 -6.86 6.85 -8.23
N THR A 56 -5.79 6.53 -7.50
CA THR A 56 -5.68 5.28 -6.75
C THR A 56 -6.13 5.47 -5.31
N LEU A 57 -7.31 4.93 -4.99
CA LEU A 57 -7.81 4.86 -3.61
C LEU A 57 -8.00 3.39 -3.23
N HIS A 58 -7.02 2.83 -2.53
CA HIS A 58 -7.10 1.47 -1.99
C HIS A 58 -6.56 1.43 -0.55
N PHE A 59 -6.80 0.32 0.13
CA PHE A 59 -6.45 0.16 1.55
C PHE A 59 -5.02 0.57 1.91
N GLY A 60 -4.02 0.25 1.08
CA GLY A 60 -2.63 0.66 1.32
C GLY A 60 -2.43 2.18 1.33
N VAL A 61 -3.15 2.94 0.50
CA VAL A 61 -3.12 4.42 0.50
C VAL A 61 -3.78 4.97 1.76
N VAL A 62 -4.89 4.36 2.20
CA VAL A 62 -5.58 4.74 3.45
C VAL A 62 -4.65 4.53 4.66
N VAL A 63 -3.94 3.40 4.72
CA VAL A 63 -2.98 3.12 5.81
C VAL A 63 -1.85 4.16 5.81
N LEU A 64 -1.30 4.52 4.65
CA LEU A 64 -0.28 5.59 4.55
C LEU A 64 -0.80 6.93 5.07
N ALA A 65 -2.02 7.32 4.69
CA ALA A 65 -2.65 8.55 5.17
C ALA A 65 -2.87 8.53 6.70
N LEU A 66 -3.34 7.42 7.25
CA LEU A 66 -3.53 7.25 8.70
C LEU A 66 -2.20 7.29 9.46
N CYS A 67 -1.15 6.64 8.96
CA CYS A 67 0.19 6.72 9.53
C CYS A 67 0.72 8.16 9.50
N GLY A 68 0.52 8.87 8.39
CA GLY A 68 0.88 10.28 8.27
C GLY A 68 0.15 11.14 9.29
N ALA A 69 -1.17 11.00 9.40
CA ALA A 69 -2.00 11.71 10.38
C ALA A 69 -1.58 11.40 11.83
N ALA A 70 -1.27 10.14 12.15
CA ALA A 70 -0.80 9.74 13.47
C ALA A 70 0.55 10.39 13.83
N CYS A 71 1.50 10.43 12.89
CA CYS A 71 2.78 11.13 13.08
C CYS A 71 2.59 12.64 13.31
N LEU A 72 1.72 13.29 12.53
CA LEU A 72 1.41 14.72 12.68
C LEU A 72 0.73 15.00 14.02
N ALA A 73 -0.22 14.17 14.44
CA ALA A 73 -0.87 14.28 15.74
C ALA A 73 0.12 14.10 16.89
N ALA A 74 1.01 13.11 16.82
CA ALA A 74 2.06 12.90 17.82
C ALA A 74 3.03 14.08 17.88
N ALA A 75 3.44 14.65 16.74
CA ALA A 75 4.25 15.85 16.68
C ALA A 75 3.53 17.04 17.32
N GLY A 76 2.24 17.25 17.04
CA GLY A 76 1.43 18.30 17.65
C GLY A 76 1.31 18.16 19.17
N LEU A 77 1.15 16.94 19.68
CA LEU A 77 1.17 16.67 21.12
C LEU A 77 2.52 17.00 21.76
N LEU A 78 3.61 16.57 21.12
CA LEU A 78 4.97 16.90 21.59
C LEU A 78 5.25 18.41 21.57
N TRP A 79 4.75 19.10 20.53
CA TRP A 79 4.86 20.55 20.43
C TRP A 79 4.09 21.25 21.56
N ARG A 80 2.83 20.84 21.77
CA ARG A 80 1.95 21.50 22.75
C ARG A 80 2.36 21.26 24.19
N TYR A 81 2.74 20.04 24.54
CA TYR A 81 2.98 19.64 25.94
C TYR A 81 4.46 19.48 26.27
N GLY A 82 5.31 19.29 25.28
CA GLY A 82 6.73 18.97 25.44
C GLY A 82 6.96 17.49 25.78
N GLY A 83 8.11 16.98 25.36
CA GLY A 83 8.45 15.55 25.53
C GLY A 83 8.53 15.13 26.99
N ALA A 84 9.06 16.01 27.88
CA ALA A 84 9.13 15.72 29.31
C ALA A 84 7.76 15.56 29.97
N ALA A 85 6.80 16.42 29.62
CA ALA A 85 5.43 16.32 30.15
C ALA A 85 4.72 15.04 29.65
N CYS A 86 4.88 14.70 28.36
CA CYS A 86 4.35 13.46 27.81
C CYS A 86 4.94 12.23 28.52
N TRP A 87 6.25 12.24 28.77
CA TRP A 87 6.95 11.19 29.50
C TRP A 87 6.48 11.06 30.96
N GLN A 88 6.37 12.20 31.67
CA GLN A 88 5.85 12.22 33.03
C GLN A 88 4.42 11.73 33.11
N TRP A 89 3.56 12.13 32.16
CA TRP A 89 2.20 11.64 32.08
C TRP A 89 2.14 10.10 31.90
N ALA A 90 2.97 9.56 31.02
CA ALA A 90 3.03 8.12 30.79
C ALA A 90 3.48 7.37 32.05
N ARG A 91 4.45 7.91 32.81
CA ARG A 91 4.97 7.28 34.02
C ARG A 91 4.14 7.54 35.28
N ALA A 92 3.17 8.46 35.25
CA ALA A 92 2.35 8.80 36.41
C ALA A 92 1.44 7.65 36.90
N ALA A 93 1.20 6.65 36.05
CA ALA A 93 0.47 5.42 36.43
C ALA A 93 1.09 4.20 35.76
N VAL A 94 1.25 3.11 36.50
CA VAL A 94 1.88 1.86 36.02
C VAL A 94 1.17 1.32 34.79
N TRP A 95 -0.15 1.39 34.74
CA TRP A 95 -0.93 0.90 33.58
C TRP A 95 -0.69 1.72 32.31
N ARG A 96 -0.53 3.07 32.41
CA ARG A 96 -0.20 3.93 31.26
C ARG A 96 1.16 3.58 30.71
N TRP A 97 2.15 3.42 31.61
CA TRP A 97 3.50 3.04 31.22
C TRP A 97 3.51 1.68 30.49
N ARG A 98 2.85 0.67 31.08
CA ARG A 98 2.72 -0.66 30.44
C ARG A 98 2.02 -0.58 29.09
N LEU A 99 0.96 0.23 28.96
CA LEU A 99 0.26 0.43 27.68
C LEU A 99 1.18 1.10 26.65
N CYS A 100 1.90 2.15 27.01
CA CYS A 100 2.86 2.81 26.12
C CYS A 100 3.95 1.83 25.65
N CYS A 101 4.53 1.05 26.56
CA CYS A 101 5.51 0.03 26.20
C CYS A 101 4.92 -1.03 25.27
N ALA A 102 3.72 -1.54 25.57
CA ALA A 102 3.03 -2.52 24.72
C ALA A 102 2.76 -1.97 23.31
N LEU A 103 2.31 -0.72 23.19
CA LEU A 103 2.09 -0.06 21.90
C LEU A 103 3.39 0.12 21.10
N VAL A 104 4.49 0.50 21.76
CA VAL A 104 5.80 0.63 21.11
C VAL A 104 6.29 -0.73 20.61
N VAL A 105 6.18 -1.77 21.44
CA VAL A 105 6.55 -3.14 21.05
C VAL A 105 5.68 -3.64 19.90
N ALA A 106 4.36 -3.44 19.98
CA ALA A 106 3.42 -3.84 18.92
C ALA A 106 3.71 -3.11 17.59
N LEU A 107 3.96 -1.81 17.65
CA LEU A 107 4.35 -1.02 16.46
C LEU A 107 5.69 -1.52 15.88
N GLY A 108 6.69 -1.76 16.74
CA GLY A 108 7.98 -2.29 16.30
C GLY A 108 7.85 -3.68 15.64
N ALA A 109 7.07 -4.56 16.24
CA ALA A 109 6.79 -5.89 15.69
C ALA A 109 6.04 -5.80 14.34
N TRP A 110 5.05 -4.91 14.24
CA TRP A 110 4.33 -4.67 13.00
C TRP A 110 5.25 -4.12 11.89
N LEU A 111 6.04 -3.09 12.18
CA LEU A 111 7.00 -2.53 11.21
C LEU A 111 8.03 -3.58 10.76
N CYS A 112 8.53 -4.39 11.69
CA CYS A 112 9.42 -5.50 11.37
C CYS A 112 8.75 -6.52 10.44
N SER A 113 7.51 -6.92 10.72
CA SER A 113 6.76 -7.85 9.88
C SER A 113 6.49 -7.31 8.48
N VAL A 114 6.17 -6.01 8.34
CA VAL A 114 6.03 -5.34 7.03
C VAL A 114 7.35 -5.33 6.28
N ALA A 115 8.47 -4.99 6.96
CA ALA A 115 9.78 -4.97 6.34
C ALA A 115 10.21 -6.37 5.87
N LEU A 116 10.02 -7.41 6.68
CA LEU A 116 10.27 -8.81 6.32
C LEU A 116 9.41 -9.24 5.12
N PHE A 117 8.13 -8.85 5.10
CA PHE A 117 7.26 -9.12 3.97
C PHE A 117 7.74 -8.42 2.69
N PHE A 118 8.22 -7.18 2.77
CA PHE A 118 8.76 -6.47 1.61
C PHE A 118 10.02 -7.15 1.07
N VAL A 119 10.92 -7.60 1.96
CA VAL A 119 12.09 -8.41 1.56
C VAL A 119 11.66 -9.73 0.91
N PHE A 120 10.66 -10.39 1.50
CA PHE A 120 10.12 -11.65 0.96
C PHE A 120 9.53 -11.46 -0.45
N ILE A 121 8.67 -10.45 -0.66
CA ILE A 121 8.12 -10.16 -1.99
C ILE A 121 9.22 -9.82 -2.99
N SER A 122 10.20 -8.98 -2.62
CA SER A 122 11.26 -8.58 -3.53
C SER A 122 12.11 -9.77 -4.01
N ARG A 123 12.35 -10.76 -3.14
CA ARG A 123 13.04 -12.01 -3.51
C ARG A 123 12.16 -12.89 -4.40
N ALA A 124 10.90 -13.07 -4.05
CA ALA A 124 9.96 -13.86 -4.86
C ALA A 124 9.77 -13.29 -6.27
N GLN A 125 9.93 -11.97 -6.45
CA GLN A 125 9.91 -11.32 -7.76
C GLN A 125 11.14 -11.66 -8.61
N ALA A 126 12.31 -11.70 -8.00
CA ALA A 126 13.54 -12.06 -8.70
C ALA A 126 13.40 -13.44 -9.34
N ASP A 127 12.87 -14.42 -8.62
CA ASP A 127 12.64 -15.78 -9.12
C ASP A 127 11.59 -15.84 -10.25
N ALA A 128 10.57 -14.98 -10.21
CA ALA A 128 9.52 -14.94 -11.23
C ALA A 128 9.91 -14.18 -12.50
N SER A 129 10.92 -13.30 -12.43
CA SER A 129 11.39 -12.48 -13.57
C SER A 129 12.31 -13.24 -14.52
N TYR A 130 13.01 -14.26 -14.04
CA TYR A 130 13.82 -15.15 -14.86
C TYR A 130 12.93 -16.22 -15.48
N ALA A 131 12.09 -15.80 -16.41
CA ALA A 131 11.21 -16.73 -17.11
C ALA A 131 12.03 -17.74 -17.90
N VAL A 132 11.91 -18.97 -17.48
CA VAL A 132 12.14 -20.18 -18.26
C VAL A 132 11.68 -19.96 -19.71
N ALA A 133 12.38 -20.55 -20.68
CA ALA A 133 11.96 -20.52 -22.09
C ALA A 133 10.44 -20.79 -22.20
N PRO A 134 9.71 -19.98 -22.96
CA PRO A 134 8.25 -20.08 -23.00
C PRO A 134 7.82 -21.49 -23.45
N PRO A 135 6.88 -22.10 -22.74
CA PRO A 135 6.45 -23.46 -23.05
C PRO A 135 5.75 -23.51 -24.42
N LYS A 136 5.94 -24.61 -25.16
CA LYS A 136 5.36 -24.78 -26.51
C LYS A 136 3.82 -24.69 -26.53
N HIS A 137 3.19 -25.12 -25.45
CA HIS A 137 1.73 -25.09 -25.28
C HIS A 137 1.39 -24.22 -24.06
N ALA A 138 1.10 -22.96 -24.29
CA ALA A 138 0.76 -22.00 -23.25
C ALA A 138 -0.48 -21.19 -23.56
N VAL A 139 -1.17 -20.78 -22.50
CA VAL A 139 -2.18 -19.74 -22.54
C VAL A 139 -1.71 -18.60 -21.63
N ILE A 140 -1.92 -17.38 -22.07
CA ILE A 140 -1.60 -16.18 -21.31
C ILE A 140 -2.86 -15.69 -20.63
N VAL A 141 -2.88 -15.60 -19.30
CA VAL A 141 -4.01 -15.05 -18.53
C VAL A 141 -3.57 -13.76 -17.87
N VAL A 142 -4.26 -12.67 -18.18
CA VAL A 142 -3.99 -11.34 -17.65
C VAL A 142 -5.04 -10.98 -16.61
N LEU A 143 -4.61 -10.78 -15.37
CA LEU A 143 -5.50 -10.38 -14.29
C LEU A 143 -5.74 -8.86 -14.30
N GLY A 144 -6.98 -8.43 -14.09
CA GLY A 144 -7.37 -7.03 -13.94
C GLY A 144 -6.66 -6.33 -12.78
N SER A 145 -6.51 -5.02 -12.86
CA SER A 145 -5.86 -4.17 -11.84
C SER A 145 -6.39 -2.74 -11.80
N GLY A 146 -7.65 -2.57 -12.16
CA GLY A 146 -8.32 -1.27 -12.20
C GLY A 146 -8.25 -0.59 -13.56
N ALA A 147 -9.41 -0.13 -14.02
CA ALA A 147 -9.55 0.60 -15.27
C ALA A 147 -10.43 1.86 -15.07
N PRO A 148 -9.94 2.88 -14.37
CA PRO A 148 -10.67 4.12 -14.14
C PRO A 148 -11.03 4.77 -15.46
N TYR A 149 -12.25 5.32 -15.55
CA TYR A 149 -12.77 5.97 -16.76
C TYR A 149 -12.72 5.08 -18.02
N CYS A 150 -12.87 3.76 -17.85
CA CYS A 150 -12.74 2.76 -18.91
C CYS A 150 -11.40 2.82 -19.67
N GLN A 151 -10.33 3.24 -18.98
CA GLN A 151 -8.96 3.23 -19.46
C GLN A 151 -8.08 2.39 -18.53
N PRO A 152 -7.08 1.69 -19.04
CA PRO A 152 -6.19 0.93 -18.17
C PRO A 152 -5.47 1.85 -17.17
N SER A 153 -5.48 1.50 -15.87
CA SER A 153 -4.56 2.13 -14.92
C SER A 153 -3.11 1.88 -15.33
N ALA A 154 -2.17 2.69 -14.84
CA ALA A 154 -0.74 2.47 -15.14
C ALA A 154 -0.26 1.05 -14.77
N THR A 155 -0.81 0.48 -13.68
CA THR A 155 -0.51 -0.90 -13.27
C THR A 155 -1.12 -1.92 -14.22
N LEU A 156 -2.34 -1.69 -14.70
CA LEU A 156 -2.99 -2.57 -15.66
C LEU A 156 -2.30 -2.50 -17.03
N GLN A 157 -1.91 -1.29 -17.45
CA GLN A 157 -1.16 -1.11 -18.69
C GLN A 157 0.15 -1.91 -18.68
N ALA A 158 0.94 -1.83 -17.60
CA ALA A 158 2.16 -2.63 -17.47
C ALA A 158 1.92 -4.13 -17.61
N ARG A 159 0.79 -4.66 -17.09
CA ARG A 159 0.39 -6.07 -17.30
C ARG A 159 0.06 -6.36 -18.75
N LEU A 160 -0.68 -5.49 -19.42
CA LEU A 160 -1.06 -5.65 -20.82
C LEU A 160 0.14 -5.59 -21.75
N ASP A 161 1.09 -4.67 -21.50
CA ASP A 161 2.35 -4.59 -22.24
C ASP A 161 3.17 -5.88 -22.06
N ARG A 162 3.23 -6.42 -20.83
CA ARG A 162 3.88 -7.72 -20.58
C ARG A 162 3.16 -8.86 -21.31
N ALA A 163 1.86 -8.84 -21.38
CA ALA A 163 1.09 -9.86 -22.12
C ALA A 163 1.33 -9.76 -23.63
N LEU A 164 1.43 -8.56 -24.20
CA LEU A 164 1.78 -8.34 -25.60
C LEU A 164 3.17 -8.86 -25.94
N GLU A 165 4.18 -8.59 -25.08
CA GLU A 165 5.52 -9.11 -25.23
C GLU A 165 5.52 -10.66 -25.28
N LEU A 166 4.80 -11.30 -24.37
CA LEU A 166 4.66 -12.76 -24.35
C LEU A 166 3.90 -13.29 -25.59
N ALA A 167 2.86 -12.59 -26.00
CA ALA A 167 2.08 -12.97 -27.17
C ALA A 167 2.87 -12.87 -28.49
N GLN A 168 3.84 -11.96 -28.58
CA GLN A 168 4.79 -11.86 -29.69
C GLN A 168 5.76 -13.06 -29.71
N ARG A 169 6.23 -13.48 -28.55
CA ARG A 169 7.12 -14.66 -28.42
C ARG A 169 6.37 -15.99 -28.60
N LEU A 170 5.07 -16.00 -28.42
CA LEU A 170 4.19 -17.17 -28.49
C LEU A 170 3.06 -16.92 -29.51
N PRO A 171 3.30 -16.98 -30.82
CA PRO A 171 2.33 -16.61 -31.84
C PRO A 171 1.05 -17.45 -31.83
N HIS A 172 1.10 -18.66 -31.28
CA HIS A 172 -0.05 -19.57 -31.19
C HIS A 172 -0.80 -19.46 -29.84
N ALA A 173 -0.24 -18.78 -28.83
CA ALA A 173 -0.89 -18.65 -27.55
C ALA A 173 -2.08 -17.68 -27.62
N ARG A 174 -3.18 -18.06 -26.97
CA ARG A 174 -4.31 -17.16 -26.72
C ARG A 174 -4.03 -16.31 -25.50
N VAL A 175 -4.59 -15.11 -25.48
CA VAL A 175 -4.55 -14.19 -24.35
C VAL A 175 -5.94 -14.03 -23.79
N LEU A 176 -6.14 -14.47 -22.56
CA LEU A 176 -7.40 -14.29 -21.84
C LEU A 176 -7.25 -13.07 -20.91
N ALA A 177 -8.09 -12.08 -21.12
CA ALA A 177 -8.25 -10.91 -20.28
C ALA A 177 -9.41 -11.14 -19.30
N THR A 178 -9.12 -11.20 -17.99
CA THR A 178 -10.12 -11.49 -16.98
C THR A 178 -10.28 -10.34 -15.99
N GLY A 179 -11.51 -9.89 -15.82
CA GLY A 179 -11.88 -8.82 -14.90
C GLY A 179 -13.30 -8.31 -15.20
N GLY A 180 -14.12 -8.26 -14.17
CA GLY A 180 -15.53 -7.96 -14.29
C GLY A 180 -15.86 -6.47 -14.28
N LYS A 181 -17.08 -6.18 -13.83
CA LYS A 181 -17.65 -4.85 -13.88
C LYS A 181 -16.92 -3.88 -12.94
N ILE A 182 -16.60 -2.71 -13.45
CA ILE A 182 -16.01 -1.62 -12.70
C ILE A 182 -17.13 -0.80 -12.06
N ALA A 183 -17.05 -0.58 -10.74
CA ALA A 183 -18.07 0.20 -10.04
C ALA A 183 -18.28 1.57 -10.71
N TRP A 184 -19.56 1.92 -10.91
CA TRP A 184 -20.01 3.21 -11.47
C TRP A 184 -19.59 3.49 -12.93
N GLN A 185 -19.11 2.47 -13.67
CA GLN A 185 -18.69 2.62 -15.06
C GLN A 185 -19.46 1.66 -15.98
N PRO A 186 -19.64 2.01 -17.27
CA PRO A 186 -20.37 1.18 -18.22
C PRO A 186 -19.55 0.00 -18.76
N CYS A 187 -18.26 -0.08 -18.46
CA CYS A 187 -17.32 -1.07 -18.97
C CYS A 187 -16.94 -2.13 -17.94
N THR A 188 -16.41 -3.25 -18.43
CA THR A 188 -15.72 -4.26 -17.61
C THR A 188 -14.21 -4.15 -17.79
N GLU A 189 -13.42 -4.65 -16.84
CA GLU A 189 -11.97 -4.70 -17.01
C GLU A 189 -11.58 -5.59 -18.19
N GLY A 190 -12.26 -6.73 -18.37
CA GLY A 190 -12.06 -7.62 -19.50
C GLY A 190 -12.22 -6.92 -20.85
N GLN A 191 -13.26 -6.09 -21.01
CA GLN A 191 -13.48 -5.27 -22.23
C GLN A 191 -12.36 -4.25 -22.43
N VAL A 192 -12.00 -3.50 -21.40
CA VAL A 192 -10.93 -2.50 -21.47
C VAL A 192 -9.61 -3.16 -21.87
N MET A 193 -9.27 -4.29 -21.25
CA MET A 193 -8.06 -5.06 -21.58
C MET A 193 -8.09 -5.60 -23.01
N GLY A 194 -9.21 -6.18 -23.43
CA GLY A 194 -9.37 -6.69 -24.79
C GLY A 194 -9.27 -5.59 -25.85
N ASN A 195 -9.83 -4.40 -25.59
CA ASN A 195 -9.71 -3.24 -26.46
C ASN A 195 -8.25 -2.77 -26.55
N TYR A 196 -7.56 -2.70 -25.43
CA TYR A 196 -6.13 -2.32 -25.38
C TYR A 196 -5.28 -3.30 -26.22
N LEU A 197 -5.45 -4.60 -26.01
CA LEU A 197 -4.69 -5.63 -26.73
C LEU A 197 -4.93 -5.53 -28.25
N ARG A 198 -6.19 -5.32 -28.70
CA ARG A 198 -6.52 -5.13 -30.13
C ARG A 198 -5.88 -3.87 -30.70
N ALA A 199 -5.97 -2.76 -29.98
CA ALA A 199 -5.38 -1.48 -30.40
C ALA A 199 -3.85 -1.55 -30.54
N HIS A 200 -3.19 -2.46 -29.79
CA HIS A 200 -1.75 -2.69 -29.86
C HIS A 200 -1.36 -3.89 -30.76
N GLY A 201 -2.22 -4.26 -31.67
CA GLY A 201 -1.91 -5.19 -32.78
C GLY A 201 -2.10 -6.67 -32.49
N LEU A 202 -2.66 -7.07 -31.35
CA LEU A 202 -2.99 -8.46 -31.11
C LEU A 202 -4.24 -8.85 -31.89
N GLN A 203 -4.13 -9.91 -32.70
CA GLN A 203 -5.22 -10.41 -33.52
C GLN A 203 -6.45 -10.76 -32.67
N ALA A 204 -7.64 -10.32 -33.10
CA ALA A 204 -8.89 -10.51 -32.36
C ALA A 204 -9.18 -11.99 -32.03
N GLY A 205 -8.88 -12.92 -32.96
CA GLY A 205 -9.09 -14.38 -32.77
C GLY A 205 -8.20 -14.99 -31.67
N ARG A 206 -7.18 -14.26 -31.19
CA ARG A 206 -6.32 -14.69 -30.08
C ARG A 206 -6.77 -14.13 -28.75
N ILE A 207 -7.69 -13.17 -28.72
CA ILE A 207 -8.15 -12.49 -27.50
C ILE A 207 -9.42 -13.19 -27.01
N VAL A 208 -9.39 -13.62 -25.77
CA VAL A 208 -10.54 -14.16 -25.04
C VAL A 208 -10.82 -13.26 -23.85
N GLN A 209 -12.08 -13.04 -23.50
CA GLN A 209 -12.47 -12.15 -22.41
C GLN A 209 -13.34 -12.87 -21.40
N GLU A 210 -13.07 -12.67 -20.13
CA GLU A 210 -13.92 -13.04 -19.01
C GLU A 210 -14.28 -11.74 -18.25
N GLU A 211 -15.58 -11.48 -18.04
CA GLU A 211 -16.09 -10.17 -17.65
C GLU A 211 -17.01 -10.19 -16.41
N ARG A 212 -17.10 -11.32 -15.70
CA ARG A 212 -18.03 -11.50 -14.58
C ARG A 212 -17.34 -11.44 -13.21
N SER A 213 -16.05 -11.68 -13.18
CA SER A 213 -15.25 -11.80 -11.95
C SER A 213 -15.16 -10.49 -11.17
N THR A 214 -15.20 -10.57 -9.85
CA THR A 214 -15.09 -9.45 -8.92
C THR A 214 -13.91 -9.58 -7.95
N SER A 215 -13.20 -10.71 -8.00
CA SER A 215 -12.04 -10.99 -7.15
C SER A 215 -10.98 -11.78 -7.93
N THR A 216 -9.76 -11.86 -7.38
CA THR A 216 -8.68 -12.67 -7.99
C THR A 216 -9.05 -14.14 -8.05
N GLN A 217 -9.75 -14.66 -7.06
CA GLN A 217 -10.24 -16.04 -7.07
C GLN A 217 -11.24 -16.25 -8.19
N GLU A 218 -12.21 -15.37 -8.33
CA GLU A 218 -13.19 -15.44 -9.42
C GLU A 218 -12.56 -15.25 -10.79
N ASN A 219 -11.57 -14.38 -10.93
CA ASN A 219 -10.80 -14.25 -12.17
C ASN A 219 -10.28 -15.62 -12.64
N LEU A 220 -9.64 -16.35 -11.74
CA LEU A 220 -9.07 -17.65 -12.07
C LEU A 220 -10.14 -18.73 -12.21
N ARG A 221 -11.11 -18.75 -11.33
CA ARG A 221 -12.22 -19.73 -11.36
C ARG A 221 -13.07 -19.62 -12.62
N PHE A 222 -13.45 -18.39 -13.02
CA PHE A 222 -14.28 -18.18 -14.21
C PHE A 222 -13.48 -18.25 -15.51
N SER A 223 -12.18 -18.00 -15.47
CA SER A 223 -11.30 -18.18 -16.62
C SER A 223 -11.17 -19.64 -17.05
N LEU A 224 -11.22 -20.58 -16.12
CA LEU A 224 -10.98 -21.99 -16.42
C LEU A 224 -11.98 -22.57 -17.43
N PRO A 225 -13.31 -22.50 -17.23
CA PRO A 225 -14.25 -23.01 -18.20
C PRO A 225 -14.19 -22.27 -19.56
N VAL A 226 -13.90 -20.96 -19.53
CA VAL A 226 -13.70 -20.17 -20.76
C VAL A 226 -12.49 -20.68 -21.54
N LEU A 227 -11.39 -20.94 -20.87
CA LEU A 227 -10.19 -21.49 -21.50
C LEU A 227 -10.40 -22.90 -22.02
N GLN A 228 -11.12 -23.76 -21.29
CA GLN A 228 -11.46 -25.13 -21.71
C GLN A 228 -12.30 -25.13 -22.98
N ALA A 229 -13.28 -24.24 -23.07
CA ALA A 229 -14.09 -24.07 -24.31
C ALA A 229 -13.23 -23.66 -25.51
N HIS A 230 -12.04 -23.13 -25.30
CA HIS A 230 -11.05 -22.75 -26.31
C HIS A 230 -9.92 -23.76 -26.47
N GLY A 231 -10.06 -24.97 -25.95
CA GLY A 231 -9.09 -26.06 -26.11
C GLY A 231 -7.94 -26.10 -25.08
N PHE A 232 -8.07 -25.36 -24.00
CA PHE A 232 -7.10 -25.46 -22.90
C PHE A 232 -7.27 -26.76 -22.12
N ASN A 233 -6.18 -27.47 -21.92
CA ASN A 233 -6.11 -28.66 -21.08
C ASN A 233 -5.13 -28.38 -19.91
N GLN A 234 -5.60 -28.50 -18.68
CA GLN A 234 -4.83 -28.22 -17.47
C GLN A 234 -3.60 -29.11 -17.29
N GLN A 235 -3.64 -30.35 -17.79
CA GLN A 235 -2.52 -31.30 -17.69
C GLN A 235 -1.47 -31.11 -18.79
N ALA A 236 -1.87 -30.54 -19.95
CA ALA A 236 -1.00 -30.43 -21.12
C ALA A 236 -0.49 -29.01 -21.38
N HIS A 237 -1.24 -28.01 -20.95
CA HIS A 237 -0.90 -26.60 -21.21
C HIS A 237 -0.40 -25.88 -19.97
N THR A 238 0.53 -24.98 -20.16
CA THR A 238 1.03 -24.08 -19.11
C THR A 238 0.22 -22.79 -19.08
N LEU A 239 -0.23 -22.42 -17.90
CA LEU A 239 -0.78 -21.10 -17.60
C LEU A 239 0.35 -20.09 -17.41
N LEU A 240 0.50 -19.14 -18.31
CA LEU A 240 1.34 -17.95 -18.11
C LEU A 240 0.48 -16.88 -17.44
N LEU A 241 0.64 -16.77 -16.12
CA LEU A 241 -0.16 -15.86 -15.29
C LEU A 241 0.48 -14.48 -15.26
N VAL A 242 -0.10 -13.52 -15.97
CA VAL A 242 0.35 -12.14 -16.04
C VAL A 242 -0.36 -11.31 -14.97
N THR A 243 0.43 -10.81 -14.04
CA THR A 243 -0.02 -9.92 -12.98
C THR A 243 1.12 -9.01 -12.55
N SER A 244 0.89 -8.12 -11.60
CA SER A 244 1.96 -7.26 -11.06
C SER A 244 2.91 -8.06 -10.19
N ASP A 245 4.15 -7.62 -10.13
CA ASP A 245 5.23 -8.23 -9.37
C ASP A 245 4.86 -8.54 -7.91
N PHE A 246 4.24 -7.58 -7.19
CA PHE A 246 3.82 -7.76 -5.80
C PHE A 246 2.73 -8.83 -5.62
N HIS A 247 1.92 -9.07 -6.64
CA HIS A 247 0.74 -9.94 -6.56
C HIS A 247 1.00 -11.38 -7.07
N ALA A 248 2.11 -11.61 -7.75
CA ALA A 248 2.41 -12.84 -8.46
C ALA A 248 2.35 -14.11 -7.58
N LEU A 249 2.87 -14.00 -6.35
CA LEU A 249 2.88 -15.14 -5.42
C LEU A 249 1.46 -15.54 -5.00
N ARG A 250 0.64 -14.57 -4.54
CA ARG A 250 -0.72 -14.85 -4.09
C ARG A 250 -1.60 -15.34 -5.25
N ALA A 251 -1.49 -14.70 -6.41
CA ALA A 251 -2.22 -15.12 -7.60
C ALA A 251 -1.87 -16.56 -8.01
N ARG A 252 -0.58 -16.97 -7.90
CA ARG A 252 -0.15 -18.35 -8.16
C ARG A 252 -0.73 -19.35 -7.15
N LEU A 253 -0.78 -18.99 -5.87
CA LEU A 253 -1.39 -19.85 -4.83
C LEU A 253 -2.88 -20.05 -5.08
N ILE A 254 -3.61 -18.98 -5.39
CA ILE A 254 -5.02 -19.03 -5.74
C ILE A 254 -5.23 -19.88 -7.00
N ALA A 255 -4.39 -19.69 -8.05
CA ALA A 255 -4.50 -20.48 -9.27
C ALA A 255 -4.33 -21.99 -9.04
N ARG A 256 -3.40 -22.39 -8.16
CA ARG A 256 -3.24 -23.79 -7.76
C ARG A 256 -4.49 -24.33 -7.09
N ARG A 257 -5.11 -23.56 -6.22
CA ARG A 257 -6.35 -23.95 -5.54
C ARG A 257 -7.53 -24.06 -6.50
N GLU A 258 -7.61 -23.19 -7.51
CA GLU A 258 -8.63 -23.25 -8.54
C GLU A 258 -8.36 -24.34 -9.61
N GLY A 259 -7.35 -25.21 -9.40
CA GLY A 259 -7.11 -26.42 -10.18
C GLY A 259 -6.12 -26.30 -11.33
N TYR A 260 -5.39 -25.18 -11.45
CA TYR A 260 -4.33 -25.07 -12.46
C TYR A 260 -3.07 -25.83 -12.02
N SER A 261 -2.60 -26.77 -12.84
CA SER A 261 -1.47 -27.65 -12.51
C SER A 261 -0.12 -27.05 -12.89
N HIS A 262 -0.01 -26.49 -14.10
CA HIS A 262 1.23 -25.95 -14.64
C HIS A 262 1.12 -24.41 -14.73
N ILE A 263 1.68 -23.71 -13.73
CA ILE A 263 1.59 -22.24 -13.63
C ILE A 263 2.98 -21.63 -13.63
N GLN A 264 3.20 -20.70 -14.55
CA GLN A 264 4.39 -19.82 -14.57
C GLN A 264 3.91 -18.38 -14.42
N SER A 265 4.48 -17.66 -13.46
CA SER A 265 4.19 -16.23 -13.28
C SER A 265 5.03 -15.40 -14.25
N ALA A 266 4.38 -14.50 -14.97
CA ALA A 266 5.01 -13.53 -15.85
C ALA A 266 4.72 -12.13 -15.32
N SER A 267 5.49 -11.71 -14.32
CA SER A 267 5.24 -10.48 -13.58
C SER A 267 5.52 -9.23 -14.41
N ALA A 268 4.60 -8.25 -14.30
CA ALA A 268 4.81 -6.89 -14.77
C ALA A 268 5.35 -6.02 -13.64
N PRO A 269 6.32 -5.13 -13.89
CA PRO A 269 6.87 -4.26 -12.86
C PRO A 269 5.82 -3.24 -12.40
N THR A 270 5.72 -3.03 -11.09
CA THR A 270 4.84 -2.00 -10.54
C THR A 270 5.50 -0.62 -10.70
N PRO A 271 4.79 0.40 -11.21
CA PRO A 271 5.30 1.77 -11.27
C PRO A 271 5.78 2.26 -9.90
N LEU A 272 6.97 2.86 -9.85
CA LEU A 272 7.64 3.27 -8.61
C LEU A 272 6.75 4.09 -7.66
N PRO A 273 5.98 5.11 -8.13
CA PRO A 273 5.16 5.90 -7.22
C PRO A 273 4.08 5.08 -6.48
N GLN A 274 3.57 4.02 -7.10
CA GLN A 274 2.51 3.18 -6.54
C GLN A 274 3.04 1.95 -5.78
N ARG A 275 4.33 1.62 -5.94
CA ARG A 275 4.92 0.34 -5.50
C ARG A 275 4.71 0.07 -4.02
N TYR A 276 5.14 0.98 -3.15
CA TYR A 276 5.10 0.72 -1.70
C TYR A 276 3.67 0.70 -1.13
N ALA A 277 2.78 1.51 -1.67
CA ALA A 277 1.37 1.47 -1.31
C ALA A 277 0.70 0.16 -1.77
N ALA A 278 1.05 -0.34 -2.96
CA ALA A 278 0.60 -1.63 -3.46
C ALA A 278 1.15 -2.80 -2.64
N TRP A 279 2.42 -2.76 -2.24
CA TRP A 279 3.04 -3.77 -1.38
C TRP A 279 2.41 -3.79 0.03
N LEU A 280 2.12 -2.61 0.58
CA LEU A 280 1.43 -2.52 1.87
C LEU A 280 0.00 -3.06 1.79
N ARG A 281 -0.72 -2.79 0.70
CA ARG A 281 -2.02 -3.42 0.43
C ARG A 281 -1.89 -4.94 0.35
N GLU A 282 -0.87 -5.44 -0.34
CA GLU A 282 -0.65 -6.87 -0.51
C GLU A 282 -0.29 -7.57 0.79
N TYR A 283 0.44 -6.90 1.70
CA TYR A 283 0.71 -7.41 3.05
C TYR A 283 -0.61 -7.76 3.78
N PHE A 284 -1.58 -6.85 3.77
CA PHE A 284 -2.88 -7.12 4.40
C PHE A 284 -3.72 -8.12 3.61
N ALA A 285 -3.66 -8.05 2.27
CA ALA A 285 -4.36 -9.00 1.41
C ALA A 285 -3.83 -10.44 1.58
N PHE A 286 -2.53 -10.57 1.84
CA PHE A 286 -1.93 -11.88 2.13
C PHE A 286 -2.43 -12.44 3.46
N ILE A 287 -2.52 -11.62 4.50
CA ILE A 287 -3.06 -12.03 5.81
C ILE A 287 -4.54 -12.37 5.70
N SER A 288 -5.36 -11.52 5.05
CA SER A 288 -6.80 -11.78 4.89
C SER A 288 -7.08 -13.01 4.04
N GLY A 289 -6.35 -13.22 2.96
CA GLY A 289 -6.49 -14.40 2.11
C GLY A 289 -6.16 -15.70 2.84
N TRP A 290 -5.15 -15.68 3.73
CA TRP A 290 -4.86 -16.81 4.60
C TRP A 290 -5.98 -17.06 5.60
N LEU A 291 -6.52 -16.04 6.27
CA LEU A 291 -7.63 -16.15 7.20
C LEU A 291 -8.92 -16.64 6.53
N LEU A 292 -9.20 -16.16 5.32
CA LEU A 292 -10.37 -16.53 4.51
C LEU A 292 -10.18 -17.83 3.74
N LYS A 293 -9.01 -18.45 3.86
CA LYS A 293 -8.65 -19.67 3.15
C LYS A 293 -8.79 -19.55 1.64
N GLU A 294 -8.34 -18.44 1.05
CA GLU A 294 -8.33 -18.24 -0.40
C GLU A 294 -7.24 -19.07 -1.11
N TYR A 295 -6.26 -19.55 -0.35
CA TYR A 295 -5.16 -20.40 -0.84
C TYR A 295 -4.60 -21.31 0.24
#